data_1de40c3dace6820134db3df0ce1ec37f
#
_entry.id   1de40c3dace6820134db3df0ce1ec37f
#
_cell.length_a   1.000
_cell.length_b   1.000
_cell.length_c   1.000
_cell.angle_alpha   90.00
_cell.angle_beta   90.00
_cell.angle_gamma   90.00
#
_symmetry.space_group_name_H-M   'P 1'
#
loop_
_entity.id
_entity.type
_entity.pdbx_description
1 polymer ?
#
loop_
_entity_poly.entity_id
_entity_poly.type
_entity_poly.pdbx_seq_one_letter_code
_entity_poly.pdbx_strand_id
1 'polypeptide(L)'
;MPECRLLLRDIDIPDIERIEAYLACGGYRAFGKALAAGEPEQVMAEVKAAGLQNRGGEWYPLAERWAPHLAEGVHYLCVDASEGEPGIYRDRKLIERHPHQIVEGIILAAYALRARVVYVYIREEMHRGRVLLERAVAEAGARGFLGGNIIGSGFALD
;
A
#
# COMPACT_ATOMS: atom_id res chain seq x y z
N MET A 1 17.66 23.31 7.01
CA MET A 1 16.45 23.27 6.17
C MET A 1 15.32 22.68 7.01
N PRO A 2 14.08 23.13 6.87
CA PRO A 2 12.98 22.50 7.59
C PRO A 2 12.86 21.03 7.15
N GLU A 3 12.61 20.13 8.10
CA GLU A 3 12.38 18.72 7.82
C GLU A 3 11.06 18.56 7.04
N CYS A 4 11.07 17.85 5.94
CA CYS A 4 9.90 17.51 5.16
C CYS A 4 9.61 16.00 5.31
N ARG A 5 8.59 15.65 6.10
CA ARG A 5 8.18 14.27 6.34
C ARG A 5 6.99 13.94 5.43
N LEU A 6 7.22 13.17 4.37
CA LEU A 6 6.14 12.66 3.51
C LEU A 6 5.61 11.31 4.01
N LEU A 7 6.47 10.29 4.02
CA LEU A 7 6.09 8.93 4.42
C LEU A 7 5.87 8.77 5.91
N LEU A 8 6.52 9.59 6.73
CA LEU A 8 6.44 9.55 8.19
C LEU A 8 5.71 10.78 8.75
N ARG A 9 4.85 11.42 7.95
CA ARG A 9 4.16 12.64 8.33
C ARG A 9 3.43 12.51 9.67
N ASP A 10 2.70 11.43 9.83
CA ASP A 10 1.79 11.21 10.95
C ASP A 10 2.36 10.26 12.03
N ILE A 11 3.69 9.97 11.97
CA ILE A 11 4.35 8.95 12.81
C ILE A 11 4.29 9.25 14.32
N ASP A 12 4.14 10.51 14.68
CA ASP A 12 4.09 10.96 16.07
C ASP A 12 2.65 11.02 16.63
N ILE A 13 1.64 10.69 15.80
CA ILE A 13 0.25 10.62 16.26
C ILE A 13 0.08 9.35 17.09
N PRO A 14 -0.49 9.46 18.31
CA PRO A 14 -0.78 8.29 19.13
C PRO A 14 -1.65 7.28 18.39
N ASP A 15 -1.33 6.00 18.55
CA ASP A 15 -2.08 4.86 17.98
C ASP A 15 -2.27 4.90 16.47
N ILE A 16 -1.39 5.60 15.72
CA ILE A 16 -1.50 5.73 14.25
C ILE A 16 -1.46 4.37 13.53
N GLU A 17 -0.96 3.33 14.18
CA GLU A 17 -0.99 1.95 13.71
C GLU A 17 -2.38 1.29 13.83
N ARG A 18 -3.39 1.98 14.39
CA ARG A 18 -4.78 1.55 14.45
C ARG A 18 -5.60 2.21 13.36
N ILE A 19 -6.60 1.49 12.86
CA ILE A 19 -7.44 1.98 11.75
C ILE A 19 -8.19 3.25 12.11
N GLU A 20 -8.66 3.41 13.36
CA GLU A 20 -9.40 4.58 13.81
C GLU A 20 -8.55 5.85 13.72
N ALA A 21 -7.32 5.81 14.23
CA ALA A 21 -6.39 6.94 14.18
C ALA A 21 -6.00 7.26 12.73
N TYR A 22 -5.72 6.22 11.93
CA TYR A 22 -5.38 6.38 10.52
C TYR A 22 -6.52 7.01 9.71
N LEU A 23 -7.76 6.59 9.90
CA LEU A 23 -8.94 7.18 9.29
C LEU A 23 -9.15 8.63 9.72
N ALA A 24 -8.94 8.96 11.00
CA ALA A 24 -9.04 10.33 11.52
C ALA A 24 -8.03 11.28 10.85
N CYS A 25 -6.86 10.77 10.45
CA CYS A 25 -5.83 11.52 9.71
C CYS A 25 -6.09 11.55 8.18
N GLY A 26 -7.20 10.98 7.72
CA GLY A 26 -7.56 10.97 6.31
C GLY A 26 -7.07 9.74 5.54
N GLY A 27 -6.67 8.70 6.23
CA GLY A 27 -6.33 7.42 5.63
C GLY A 27 -7.48 6.80 4.83
N TYR A 28 -7.17 5.99 3.85
CA TYR A 28 -8.07 5.37 2.87
C TYR A 28 -8.89 6.33 2.00
N ARG A 29 -8.69 7.66 2.12
CA ARG A 29 -9.36 8.63 1.24
C ARG A 29 -8.85 8.58 -0.19
N ALA A 30 -7.56 8.34 -0.39
CA ALA A 30 -6.99 8.21 -1.74
C ALA A 30 -7.58 6.99 -2.44
N PHE A 31 -7.71 5.89 -1.73
CA PHE A 31 -8.36 4.68 -2.25
C PHE A 31 -9.84 4.90 -2.55
N GLY A 32 -10.61 5.53 -1.65
CA GLY A 32 -12.00 5.88 -1.88
C GLY A 32 -12.18 6.78 -3.12
N LYS A 33 -11.28 7.76 -3.32
CA LYS A 33 -11.26 8.61 -4.53
C LYS A 33 -11.00 7.78 -5.79
N ALA A 34 -10.03 6.86 -5.76
CA ALA A 34 -9.71 6.00 -6.89
C ALA A 34 -10.88 5.09 -7.29
N LEU A 35 -11.57 4.49 -6.31
CA LEU A 35 -12.77 3.68 -6.57
C LEU A 35 -13.93 4.49 -7.13
N ALA A 36 -14.17 5.70 -6.60
CA ALA A 36 -15.24 6.58 -7.08
C ALA A 36 -15.00 7.05 -8.52
N ALA A 37 -13.76 7.17 -8.96
CA ALA A 37 -13.41 7.46 -10.35
C ALA A 37 -13.70 6.28 -11.29
N GLY A 38 -13.67 5.04 -10.77
CA GLY A 38 -14.02 3.83 -11.51
C GLY A 38 -13.00 3.36 -12.56
N GLU A 39 -11.87 4.04 -12.69
CA GLU A 39 -10.89 3.79 -13.74
C GLU A 39 -9.48 3.54 -13.15
N PRO A 40 -9.02 2.29 -13.08
CA PRO A 40 -7.67 1.96 -12.61
C PRO A 40 -6.55 2.73 -13.32
N GLU A 41 -6.76 3.07 -14.59
CA GLU A 41 -5.83 3.83 -15.44
C GLU A 41 -5.56 5.24 -14.89
N GLN A 42 -6.50 5.83 -14.16
CA GLN A 42 -6.29 7.13 -13.52
C GLN A 42 -5.26 7.06 -12.40
N VAL A 43 -5.23 5.95 -11.63
CA VAL A 43 -4.19 5.73 -10.61
C VAL A 43 -2.82 5.62 -11.28
N MET A 44 -2.73 4.92 -12.42
CA MET A 44 -1.50 4.84 -13.21
C MET A 44 -1.05 6.20 -13.72
N ALA A 45 -1.98 7.03 -14.19
CA ALA A 45 -1.69 8.38 -14.64
C ALA A 45 -1.20 9.27 -13.49
N GLU A 46 -1.80 9.19 -12.30
CA GLU A 46 -1.34 9.92 -11.11
C GLU A 46 0.07 9.47 -10.68
N VAL A 47 0.35 8.16 -10.66
CA VAL A 47 1.68 7.61 -10.34
C VAL A 47 2.74 8.11 -11.35
N LYS A 48 2.39 8.15 -12.64
CA LYS A 48 3.27 8.68 -13.69
C LYS A 48 3.50 10.18 -13.53
N ALA A 49 2.44 10.96 -13.31
CA ALA A 49 2.52 12.41 -13.12
C ALA A 49 3.31 12.79 -11.85
N ALA A 50 3.22 11.98 -10.79
CA ALA A 50 3.99 12.15 -9.56
C ALA A 50 5.48 11.85 -9.76
N GLY A 51 5.89 11.25 -10.86
CA GLY A 51 7.28 10.85 -11.11
C GLY A 51 7.79 9.82 -10.09
N LEU A 52 6.89 8.98 -9.56
CA LEU A 52 7.25 8.00 -8.55
C LEU A 52 8.22 6.97 -9.13
N GLN A 53 9.34 6.79 -8.44
CA GLN A 53 10.41 5.89 -8.86
C GLN A 53 10.54 4.69 -7.92
N ASN A 54 10.93 3.56 -8.50
CA ASN A 54 11.39 2.42 -7.71
C ASN A 54 12.63 2.80 -6.89
N ARG A 55 12.65 2.42 -5.63
CA ARG A 55 13.77 2.71 -4.70
C ARG A 55 14.46 1.46 -4.16
N GLY A 56 14.05 0.30 -4.62
CA GLY A 56 14.71 -0.98 -4.36
C GLY A 56 15.47 -1.43 -5.61
N GLY A 57 16.79 -1.32 -5.64
CA GLY A 57 17.60 -1.65 -6.80
C GLY A 57 17.73 -0.52 -7.81
N GLU A 58 17.53 -0.81 -9.10
CA GLU A 58 17.66 0.20 -10.17
C GLU A 58 16.56 1.26 -10.08
N TRP A 59 16.97 2.51 -10.28
CA TRP A 59 16.07 3.66 -10.27
C TRP A 59 15.38 3.81 -11.63
N TYR A 60 14.10 3.49 -11.71
CA TYR A 60 13.29 3.73 -12.90
C TYR A 60 11.86 4.13 -12.51
N PRO A 61 11.11 4.77 -13.43
CA PRO A 61 9.74 5.21 -13.18
C PRO A 61 8.82 4.00 -12.88
N LEU A 62 8.11 4.04 -11.76
CA LEU A 62 7.23 2.95 -11.33
C LEU A 62 6.12 2.66 -12.34
N ALA A 63 5.55 3.71 -12.95
CA ALA A 63 4.50 3.58 -13.94
C ALA A 63 4.97 2.81 -15.20
N GLU A 64 6.22 2.97 -15.62
CA GLU A 64 6.78 2.22 -16.75
C GLU A 64 6.96 0.74 -16.44
N ARG A 65 7.30 0.42 -15.18
CA ARG A 65 7.37 -0.97 -14.74
C ARG A 65 6.00 -1.62 -14.68
N TRP A 66 4.99 -0.91 -14.25
CA TRP A 66 3.65 -1.44 -14.11
C TRP A 66 2.91 -1.61 -15.44
N ALA A 67 3.18 -0.74 -16.43
CA ALA A 67 2.47 -0.70 -17.70
C ALA A 67 2.40 -2.06 -18.46
N PRO A 68 3.48 -2.87 -18.53
CA PRO A 68 3.42 -4.17 -19.22
C PRO A 68 2.49 -5.20 -18.57
N HIS A 69 2.10 -4.98 -17.32
CA HIS A 69 1.31 -5.93 -16.52
C HIS A 69 -0.19 -5.65 -16.57
N LEU A 70 -0.65 -4.76 -17.46
CA LEU A 70 -2.07 -4.42 -17.65
C LEU A 70 -2.79 -5.34 -18.67
N ALA A 71 -2.11 -6.38 -19.17
CA ALA A 71 -2.70 -7.35 -20.09
C ALA A 71 -3.87 -8.11 -19.44
N GLU A 72 -4.75 -8.71 -20.25
CA GLU A 72 -5.87 -9.52 -19.76
C GLU A 72 -5.39 -10.77 -19.01
N GLY A 73 -6.07 -11.13 -17.93
CA GLY A 73 -5.80 -12.33 -17.15
C GLY A 73 -5.96 -12.15 -15.65
N VAL A 74 -5.58 -13.18 -14.91
CA VAL A 74 -5.52 -13.12 -13.43
C VAL A 74 -4.16 -12.57 -13.04
N HIS A 75 -4.17 -11.43 -12.35
CA HIS A 75 -2.96 -10.78 -11.89
C HIS A 75 -2.75 -11.02 -10.41
N TYR A 76 -1.49 -11.29 -10.06
CA TYR A 76 -1.01 -11.40 -8.69
C TYR A 76 -0.05 -10.24 -8.42
N LEU A 77 -0.16 -9.62 -7.26
CA LEU A 77 0.80 -8.62 -6.79
C LEU A 77 1.65 -9.23 -5.68
N CYS A 78 2.97 -9.23 -5.87
CA CYS A 78 3.91 -9.62 -4.83
C CYS A 78 4.57 -8.36 -4.27
N VAL A 79 4.42 -8.15 -2.96
CA VAL A 79 5.01 -7.03 -2.24
C VAL A 79 6.20 -7.56 -1.45
N ASP A 80 7.39 -7.07 -1.75
CA ASP A 80 8.59 -7.40 -1.00
C ASP A 80 8.77 -6.43 0.17
N ALA A 81 8.58 -6.94 1.37
CA ALA A 81 8.78 -6.24 2.64
C ALA A 81 9.95 -6.85 3.45
N SER A 82 10.94 -7.43 2.77
CA SER A 82 12.00 -8.21 3.41
C SER A 82 13.08 -7.39 4.10
N GLU A 83 13.36 -6.16 3.65
CA GLU A 83 14.44 -5.31 4.15
C GLU A 83 15.76 -6.07 4.34
N GLY A 84 16.28 -6.63 3.23
CA GLY A 84 17.43 -7.54 3.25
C GLY A 84 18.79 -6.88 3.46
N GLU A 85 18.90 -5.54 3.40
CA GLU A 85 20.17 -4.83 3.49
C GLU A 85 20.53 -4.48 4.93
N PRO A 86 21.71 -4.90 5.43
CA PRO A 86 22.14 -4.58 6.79
C PRO A 86 22.26 -3.06 7.01
N GLY A 87 21.75 -2.59 8.15
CA GLY A 87 21.80 -1.16 8.51
C GLY A 87 20.68 -0.30 7.91
N ILE A 88 19.83 -0.86 7.06
CA ILE A 88 18.61 -0.20 6.58
C ILE A 88 17.44 -0.59 7.50
N TYR A 89 16.65 0.40 7.90
CA TYR A 89 15.49 0.23 8.80
C TYR A 89 14.25 0.93 8.25
N ARG A 90 14.22 1.19 6.94
CA ARG A 90 13.16 1.94 6.26
C ARG A 90 11.84 1.18 6.30
N ASP A 91 11.84 -0.06 5.84
CA ASP A 91 10.64 -0.86 5.68
C ASP A 91 10.10 -1.30 7.04
N ARG A 92 10.98 -1.72 7.94
CA ARG A 92 10.63 -2.01 9.33
C ARG A 92 9.94 -0.82 9.99
N LYS A 93 10.52 0.37 9.86
CA LYS A 93 9.99 1.60 10.45
C LYS A 93 8.59 1.91 9.93
N LEU A 94 8.37 1.78 8.63
CA LEU A 94 7.06 2.00 8.00
C LEU A 94 6.05 0.96 8.46
N ILE A 95 6.40 -0.32 8.39
CA ILE A 95 5.49 -1.42 8.76
C ILE A 95 5.09 -1.34 10.24
N GLU A 96 6.05 -1.06 11.14
CA GLU A 96 5.79 -0.99 12.57
C GLU A 96 5.05 0.27 13.01
N ARG A 97 5.15 1.37 12.27
CA ARG A 97 4.57 2.67 12.66
C ARG A 97 3.39 3.10 11.81
N HIS A 98 3.32 2.66 10.56
CA HIS A 98 2.28 3.02 9.60
C HIS A 98 1.74 1.82 8.82
N PRO A 99 1.33 0.72 9.46
CA PRO A 99 0.89 -0.47 8.75
C PRO A 99 -0.31 -0.20 7.84
N HIS A 100 -1.26 0.64 8.23
CA HIS A 100 -2.41 1.00 7.39
C HIS A 100 -2.03 1.80 6.14
N GLN A 101 -0.98 2.63 6.20
CA GLN A 101 -0.45 3.32 5.02
C GLN A 101 0.12 2.31 4.01
N ILE A 102 0.79 1.26 4.50
CA ILE A 102 1.27 0.17 3.65
C ILE A 102 0.08 -0.59 3.03
N VAL A 103 -0.92 -0.95 3.83
CA VAL A 103 -2.13 -1.64 3.35
C VAL A 103 -2.86 -0.80 2.31
N GLU A 104 -3.09 0.51 2.53
CA GLU A 104 -3.73 1.39 1.55
C GLU A 104 -2.92 1.47 0.24
N GLY A 105 -1.58 1.57 0.34
CA GLY A 105 -0.69 1.57 -0.83
C GLY A 105 -0.76 0.26 -1.63
N ILE A 106 -0.83 -0.88 -0.94
CA ILE A 106 -1.01 -2.21 -1.54
C ILE A 106 -2.35 -2.28 -2.28
N ILE A 107 -3.43 -1.83 -1.67
CA ILE A 107 -4.78 -1.85 -2.27
C ILE A 107 -4.82 -0.96 -3.53
N LEU A 108 -4.23 0.25 -3.46
CA LEU A 108 -4.14 1.15 -4.61
C LEU A 108 -3.33 0.54 -5.76
N ALA A 109 -2.20 -0.11 -5.44
CA ALA A 109 -1.38 -0.80 -6.44
C ALA A 109 -2.14 -1.98 -7.05
N ALA A 110 -2.81 -2.80 -6.23
CA ALA A 110 -3.62 -3.91 -6.69
C ALA A 110 -4.76 -3.44 -7.59
N TYR A 111 -5.45 -2.36 -7.22
CA TYR A 111 -6.51 -1.75 -8.03
C TYR A 111 -5.96 -1.27 -9.38
N ALA A 112 -4.86 -0.51 -9.39
CA ALA A 112 -4.21 -0.01 -10.60
C ALA A 112 -3.76 -1.14 -11.55
N LEU A 113 -3.25 -2.24 -11.00
CA LEU A 113 -2.77 -3.41 -11.73
C LEU A 113 -3.86 -4.47 -11.97
N ARG A 114 -5.09 -4.22 -11.54
CA ARG A 114 -6.21 -5.19 -11.63
C ARG A 114 -5.90 -6.54 -10.97
N ALA A 115 -4.99 -6.54 -9.99
CA ALA A 115 -4.64 -7.72 -9.23
C ALA A 115 -5.77 -8.06 -8.25
N ARG A 116 -6.10 -9.37 -8.15
CA ARG A 116 -7.13 -9.87 -7.25
C ARG A 116 -6.57 -10.54 -6.01
N VAL A 117 -5.31 -10.91 -6.05
CA VAL A 117 -4.62 -11.56 -4.94
C VAL A 117 -3.29 -10.86 -4.71
N VAL A 118 -2.99 -10.58 -3.44
CA VAL A 118 -1.72 -9.98 -3.04
C VAL A 118 -1.00 -10.89 -2.06
N TYR A 119 0.26 -11.13 -2.33
CA TYR A 119 1.17 -11.78 -1.40
C TYR A 119 2.15 -10.74 -0.86
N VAL A 120 2.25 -10.64 0.46
CA VAL A 120 3.26 -9.82 1.12
C VAL A 120 4.33 -10.72 1.70
N TYR A 121 5.54 -10.63 1.15
CA TYR A 121 6.69 -11.35 1.67
C TYR A 121 7.35 -10.49 2.77
N ILE A 122 7.35 -11.01 3.99
CA ILE A 122 7.99 -10.40 5.15
C ILE A 122 8.91 -11.43 5.82
N ARG A 123 10.08 -11.00 6.24
CA ARG A 123 11.04 -11.90 6.90
C ARG A 123 10.58 -12.26 8.32
N GLU A 124 10.92 -13.48 8.74
CA GLU A 124 10.55 -13.99 10.07
C GLU A 124 11.11 -13.13 11.20
N GLU A 125 12.30 -12.56 11.02
CA GLU A 125 12.96 -11.68 12.00
C GLU A 125 12.19 -10.37 12.23
N MET A 126 11.29 -10.01 11.34
CA MET A 126 10.39 -8.86 11.48
C MET A 126 9.08 -9.22 12.22
N HIS A 127 9.16 -10.08 13.22
CA HIS A 127 8.00 -10.62 13.95
C HIS A 127 6.99 -9.55 14.37
N ARG A 128 7.46 -8.44 14.98
CA ARG A 128 6.58 -7.34 15.39
C ARG A 128 5.87 -6.69 14.18
N GLY A 129 6.63 -6.42 13.12
CA GLY A 129 6.08 -5.83 11.88
C GLY A 129 5.02 -6.75 11.27
N ARG A 130 5.26 -8.06 11.23
CA ARG A 130 4.31 -9.04 10.74
C ARG A 130 2.99 -8.99 11.51
N VAL A 131 3.04 -9.05 12.86
CA VAL A 131 1.84 -9.00 13.71
C VAL A 131 1.05 -7.71 13.50
N LEU A 132 1.73 -6.57 13.38
CA LEU A 132 1.08 -5.29 13.15
C LEU A 132 0.45 -5.19 11.76
N LEU A 133 1.12 -5.72 10.75
CA LEU A 133 0.59 -5.75 9.39
C LEU A 133 -0.60 -6.70 9.25
N GLU A 134 -0.52 -7.91 9.82
CA GLU A 134 -1.65 -8.86 9.87
C GLU A 134 -2.88 -8.24 10.55
N ARG A 135 -2.67 -7.51 11.66
CA ARG A 135 -3.74 -6.77 12.32
C ARG A 135 -4.33 -5.69 11.41
N ALA A 136 -3.49 -4.89 10.75
CA ALA A 136 -3.97 -3.84 9.85
C ALA A 136 -4.76 -4.41 8.67
N VAL A 137 -4.36 -5.54 8.12
CA VAL A 137 -5.12 -6.26 7.08
C VAL A 137 -6.48 -6.70 7.62
N ALA A 138 -6.53 -7.29 8.82
CA ALA A 138 -7.78 -7.70 9.45
C ALA A 138 -8.71 -6.51 9.74
N GLU A 139 -8.18 -5.41 10.28
CA GLU A 139 -8.92 -4.17 10.54
C GLU A 139 -9.44 -3.55 9.22
N ALA A 140 -8.64 -3.54 8.15
CA ALA A 140 -9.06 -3.06 6.83
C ALA A 140 -10.18 -3.94 6.24
N GLY A 141 -10.07 -5.26 6.35
CA GLY A 141 -11.11 -6.20 5.94
C GLY A 141 -12.43 -5.99 6.69
N ALA A 142 -12.37 -5.82 8.03
CA ALA A 142 -13.54 -5.55 8.86
C ALA A 142 -14.26 -4.22 8.48
N ARG A 143 -13.54 -3.26 7.89
CA ARG A 143 -14.09 -1.99 7.39
C ARG A 143 -14.50 -2.04 5.91
N GLY A 144 -14.39 -3.20 5.26
CA GLY A 144 -14.76 -3.38 3.86
C GLY A 144 -13.76 -2.81 2.84
N PHE A 145 -12.53 -2.55 3.24
CA PHE A 145 -11.45 -2.13 2.34
C PHE A 145 -10.75 -3.32 1.65
N LEU A 146 -11.07 -4.55 2.07
CA LEU A 146 -10.61 -5.81 1.48
C LEU A 146 -11.78 -6.80 1.37
N GLY A 147 -11.66 -7.80 0.50
CA GLY A 147 -12.66 -8.86 0.29
C GLY A 147 -13.37 -8.80 -1.05
N GLY A 148 -14.46 -9.54 -1.21
CA GLY A 148 -15.10 -9.83 -2.49
C GLY A 148 -15.81 -8.67 -3.19
N ASN A 149 -16.13 -7.57 -2.50
CA ASN A 149 -16.82 -6.41 -3.09
C ASN A 149 -16.48 -5.15 -2.28
N ILE A 150 -15.32 -4.58 -2.54
CA ILE A 150 -14.79 -3.49 -1.75
C ILE A 150 -15.64 -2.23 -1.95
N ILE A 151 -16.25 -1.76 -0.86
CA ILE A 151 -17.10 -0.55 -0.81
C ILE A 151 -18.18 -0.55 -1.92
N GLY A 152 -18.64 -1.71 -2.35
CA GLY A 152 -19.67 -1.82 -3.40
C GLY A 152 -19.21 -1.53 -4.82
N SER A 153 -17.91 -1.45 -5.07
CA SER A 153 -17.33 -1.11 -6.38
C SER A 153 -17.29 -2.26 -7.39
N GLY A 154 -17.53 -3.50 -6.94
CA GLY A 154 -17.27 -4.71 -7.73
C GLY A 154 -15.80 -5.14 -7.77
N PHE A 155 -14.87 -4.35 -7.23
CA PHE A 155 -13.47 -4.75 -7.07
C PHE A 155 -13.34 -5.70 -5.88
N ALA A 156 -12.59 -6.78 -6.08
CA ALA A 156 -12.29 -7.78 -5.06
C ALA A 156 -10.78 -7.90 -4.87
N LEU A 157 -10.35 -8.05 -3.62
CA LEU A 157 -8.94 -8.24 -3.27
C LEU A 157 -8.80 -9.14 -2.04
N ASP A 158 -8.06 -10.24 -2.21
CA ASP A 158 -7.70 -11.23 -1.20
C ASP A 158 -6.21 -11.16 -0.85
#